data_672a996f4152b0463ba51fe97adaa2c1
#
_entry.id   672a996f4152b0463ba51fe97adaa2c1
#
_cell.length_a   1.000
_cell.length_b   1.000
_cell.length_c   1.000
_cell.angle_alpha   90.00
_cell.angle_beta   90.00
_cell.angle_gamma   90.00
#
_symmetry.space_group_name_H-M   'P 1'
#
loop_
_entity.id
_entity.type
_entity.pdbx_description
1 polymer ?
#
loop_
_entity_poly.entity_id
_entity_poly.type
_entity_poly.pdbx_seq_one_letter_code
_entity_poly.pdbx_strand_id
1 'polypeptide(L)'
;MKYKVKVTVIDKKLYPELQRQYCMDPDSGMCPCYNVGDEFVFVRDGENDHFWHGGLNTLVKTTADPDTVAGGPKMPHCSEAWDAIARYIYTGLQGGSIMKGWMKEENTMIACCSDGTRPVIFKIERIDEEE
;
A
#
# COMPACT_ATOMS: atom_id res chain seq x y z
N MET A 1 20.94 2.34 -13.42
CA MET A 1 19.91 1.41 -12.98
C MET A 1 18.65 2.17 -12.60
N LYS A 2 17.52 1.68 -12.98
CA LYS A 2 16.23 2.29 -12.68
C LYS A 2 15.55 1.50 -11.58
N TYR A 3 14.93 2.21 -10.64
CA TYR A 3 14.21 1.59 -9.52
C TYR A 3 12.72 1.84 -9.66
N LYS A 4 11.93 0.85 -9.34
CA LYS A 4 10.51 1.01 -9.12
C LYS A 4 10.12 0.28 -7.85
N VAL A 5 8.95 0.59 -7.32
CA VAL A 5 8.44 -0.05 -6.12
C VAL A 5 7.07 -0.61 -6.43
N LYS A 6 6.88 -1.88 -6.12
CA LYS A 6 5.58 -2.53 -6.22
C LYS A 6 5.03 -2.79 -4.82
N VAL A 7 3.80 -2.38 -4.60
CA VAL A 7 3.06 -2.64 -3.37
C VAL A 7 1.96 -3.63 -3.70
N THR A 8 1.90 -4.72 -2.96
CA THR A 8 0.89 -5.77 -3.15
C THR A 8 0.10 -5.95 -1.86
N VAL A 9 -1.22 -6.02 -1.98
CA VAL A 9 -2.07 -6.41 -0.85
C VAL A 9 -1.98 -7.92 -0.71
N ILE A 10 -1.37 -8.39 0.38
CA ILE A 10 -1.13 -9.83 0.57
C ILE A 10 -2.11 -10.48 1.55
N ASP A 11 -2.75 -9.69 2.41
CA ASP A 11 -3.72 -10.22 3.36
C ASP A 11 -4.61 -9.10 3.91
N LYS A 12 -5.73 -9.50 4.50
CA LYS A 12 -6.65 -8.62 5.22
C LYS A 12 -7.08 -9.34 6.48
N LYS A 13 -7.15 -8.61 7.58
CA LYS A 13 -7.57 -9.18 8.86
C LYS A 13 -8.76 -8.41 9.41
N LEU A 14 -9.47 -9.05 10.31
CA LEU A 14 -10.60 -8.47 11.04
C LEU A 14 -10.52 -8.90 12.49
N TYR A 15 -10.70 -7.95 13.38
CA TYR A 15 -10.82 -8.19 14.81
C TYR A 15 -12.22 -7.78 15.26
N PRO A 16 -13.21 -8.68 15.13
CA PRO A 16 -14.62 -8.34 15.39
C PRO A 16 -14.87 -7.85 16.81
N GLU A 17 -14.15 -8.42 17.78
CA GLU A 17 -14.27 -8.02 19.18
C GLU A 17 -13.85 -6.58 19.41
N LEU A 18 -12.85 -6.08 18.67
CA LEU A 18 -12.42 -4.69 18.77
C LEU A 18 -13.45 -3.76 18.13
N GLN A 19 -14.04 -4.18 17.02
CA GLN A 19 -15.09 -3.38 16.40
C GLN A 19 -16.33 -3.32 17.30
N ARG A 20 -16.73 -4.42 17.89
CA ARG A 20 -17.88 -4.45 18.79
C ARG A 20 -17.66 -3.58 20.02
N GLN A 21 -16.43 -3.50 20.50
CA GLN A 21 -16.11 -2.76 21.70
C GLN A 21 -15.92 -1.26 21.45
N TYR A 22 -15.34 -0.87 20.31
CA TYR A 22 -14.87 0.49 20.12
C TYR A 22 -15.47 1.23 18.93
N CYS A 23 -15.97 0.53 17.90
CA CYS A 23 -16.44 1.21 16.69
C CYS A 23 -17.89 1.68 16.82
N MET A 24 -18.21 2.77 16.19
CA MET A 24 -19.57 3.30 16.14
C MET A 24 -20.50 2.29 15.46
N ASP A 25 -20.05 1.64 14.38
CA ASP A 25 -20.74 0.50 13.77
C ASP A 25 -19.98 -0.77 14.16
N PRO A 26 -20.52 -1.56 15.09
CA PRO A 26 -19.82 -2.74 15.58
C PRO A 26 -19.74 -3.89 14.55
N ASP A 27 -20.52 -3.79 13.47
CA ASP A 27 -20.59 -4.82 12.44
C ASP A 27 -20.03 -4.32 11.09
N SER A 28 -19.08 -3.38 11.13
CA SER A 28 -18.48 -2.80 9.92
C SER A 28 -17.80 -3.82 9.02
N GLY A 29 -17.16 -4.84 9.62
CA GLY A 29 -16.47 -5.89 8.86
C GLY A 29 -15.10 -5.48 8.36
N MET A 30 -14.58 -6.24 7.40
CA MET A 30 -13.27 -6.02 6.80
C MET A 30 -13.24 -4.72 5.98
N CYS A 31 -12.03 -4.20 5.76
CA CYS A 31 -11.83 -3.02 4.92
C CYS A 31 -12.37 -3.27 3.51
N PRO A 32 -13.25 -2.41 3.00
CA PRO A 32 -13.81 -2.57 1.65
C PRO A 32 -12.92 -1.96 0.56
N CYS A 33 -11.87 -1.23 0.92
CA CYS A 33 -11.08 -0.43 -0.04
C CYS A 33 -10.12 -1.26 -0.87
N TYR A 34 -9.69 -2.41 -0.35
CA TYR A 34 -8.65 -3.22 -0.99
C TYR A 34 -9.08 -4.67 -1.06
N ASN A 35 -8.56 -5.36 -2.08
CA ASN A 35 -8.70 -6.81 -2.22
C ASN A 35 -7.32 -7.45 -2.23
N VAL A 36 -7.22 -8.65 -1.66
CA VAL A 36 -5.98 -9.42 -1.72
C VAL A 36 -5.60 -9.62 -3.18
N GLY A 37 -4.35 -9.32 -3.52
CA GLY A 37 -3.86 -9.37 -4.90
C GLY A 37 -3.81 -8.02 -5.60
N ASP A 38 -4.40 -6.97 -5.04
CA ASP A 38 -4.28 -5.62 -5.59
C ASP A 38 -2.82 -5.21 -5.63
N GLU A 39 -2.41 -4.57 -6.74
CA GLU A 39 -1.05 -4.09 -6.92
C GLU A 39 -1.01 -2.61 -7.27
N PHE A 40 0.02 -1.94 -6.76
CA PHE A 40 0.31 -0.54 -7.03
C PHE A 40 1.77 -0.44 -7.42
N VAL A 41 2.05 0.17 -8.57
CA VAL A 41 3.43 0.32 -9.06
C VAL A 41 3.79 1.79 -9.10
N PHE A 42 4.90 2.11 -8.47
CA PHE A 42 5.43 3.47 -8.41
C PHE A 42 6.74 3.52 -9.19
N VAL A 43 6.85 4.48 -10.07
CA VAL A 43 8.06 4.69 -10.86
C VAL A 43 8.55 6.12 -10.64
N ARG A 44 9.86 6.26 -10.67
CA ARG A 44 10.50 7.56 -10.58
C ARG A 44 11.06 7.91 -11.95
N ASP A 45 10.38 8.83 -12.63
CA ASP A 45 10.88 9.41 -13.86
C ASP A 45 10.49 10.88 -13.89
N GLY A 46 11.00 11.61 -14.88
CA GLY A 46 10.79 13.05 -14.95
C GLY A 46 9.34 13.46 -15.14
N GLU A 47 8.49 12.57 -15.61
CA GLU A 47 7.09 12.86 -15.82
C GLU A 47 6.25 12.66 -14.54
N ASN A 48 6.82 12.01 -13.54
CA ASN A 48 6.16 11.69 -12.29
C ASN A 48 6.65 12.53 -11.11
N ASP A 49 7.19 13.70 -11.36
CA ASP A 49 7.67 14.58 -10.29
C ASP A 49 6.57 14.95 -9.31
N HIS A 50 5.33 14.98 -9.76
CA HIS A 50 4.18 15.26 -8.89
C HIS A 50 4.03 14.24 -7.76
N PHE A 51 4.59 13.04 -7.91
CA PHE A 51 4.60 12.04 -6.84
C PHE A 51 5.22 12.59 -5.55
N TRP A 52 6.28 13.38 -5.69
CA TRP A 52 7.01 13.94 -4.54
C TRP A 52 6.23 15.03 -3.81
N HIS A 53 5.28 15.65 -4.48
CA HIS A 53 4.62 16.84 -3.97
C HIS A 53 3.12 16.69 -3.74
N GLY A 54 2.48 15.79 -4.45
CA GLY A 54 1.03 15.70 -4.45
C GLY A 54 0.46 14.78 -3.38
N GLY A 55 0.80 13.54 -3.43
CA GLY A 55 0.23 12.52 -2.57
C GLY A 55 -1.16 12.05 -2.96
N LEU A 56 -1.92 12.85 -3.69
CA LEU A 56 -3.24 12.46 -4.16
C LEU A 56 -3.12 11.49 -5.33
N ASN A 57 -3.98 10.48 -5.35
CA ASN A 57 -4.03 9.45 -6.40
C ASN A 57 -2.79 8.56 -6.46
N THR A 58 -1.96 8.58 -5.41
CA THR A 58 -0.74 7.77 -5.40
C THR A 58 -0.99 6.29 -5.23
N LEU A 59 -2.17 5.90 -4.71
CA LEU A 59 -2.55 4.50 -4.55
C LEU A 59 -3.53 4.05 -5.63
N VAL A 60 -3.24 4.40 -6.87
CA VAL A 60 -4.06 3.95 -8.01
C VAL A 60 -3.67 2.51 -8.34
N LYS A 61 -4.66 1.62 -8.30
CA LYS A 61 -4.44 0.19 -8.54
C LYS A 61 -4.06 -0.08 -9.98
N THR A 62 -3.07 -0.94 -10.18
CA THR A 62 -2.57 -1.27 -11.51
C THR A 62 -3.07 -2.63 -12.02
N THR A 63 -3.54 -3.50 -11.13
CA THR A 63 -3.93 -4.87 -11.50
C THR A 63 -5.35 -5.24 -11.12
N ALA A 64 -5.94 -4.57 -10.15
CA ALA A 64 -7.28 -4.92 -9.67
C ALA A 64 -8.33 -4.60 -10.73
N ASP A 65 -9.37 -5.43 -10.79
CA ASP A 65 -10.57 -5.10 -11.54
C ASP A 65 -11.21 -3.88 -10.87
N PRO A 66 -11.28 -2.74 -11.56
CA PRO A 66 -11.80 -1.52 -10.95
C PRO A 66 -13.25 -1.62 -10.49
N ASP A 67 -14.03 -2.52 -11.09
CA ASP A 67 -15.45 -2.67 -10.76
C ASP A 67 -15.66 -3.47 -9.47
N THR A 68 -14.63 -4.15 -8.98
CA THR A 68 -14.73 -4.96 -7.76
C THR A 68 -14.27 -4.21 -6.51
N VAL A 69 -13.81 -2.99 -6.65
CA VAL A 69 -13.21 -2.22 -5.57
C VAL A 69 -14.24 -1.24 -5.01
N ALA A 70 -14.39 -1.22 -3.68
CA ALA A 70 -15.21 -0.21 -3.03
C ALA A 70 -14.69 1.18 -3.40
N GLY A 71 -15.59 2.07 -3.78
CA GLY A 71 -15.22 3.37 -4.33
C GLY A 71 -14.86 3.34 -5.81
N GLY A 72 -14.80 2.14 -6.42
CA GLY A 72 -14.55 1.95 -7.84
C GLY A 72 -13.13 2.26 -8.27
N PRO A 73 -12.93 2.40 -9.59
CA PRO A 73 -11.58 2.55 -10.15
C PRO A 73 -10.89 3.86 -9.75
N LYS A 74 -11.66 4.79 -9.26
CA LYS A 74 -11.18 6.12 -8.92
C LYS A 74 -11.01 6.32 -7.43
N MET A 75 -11.02 5.25 -6.63
CA MET A 75 -10.68 5.40 -5.25
C MET A 75 -9.21 5.84 -5.20
N PRO A 76 -8.98 7.11 -4.98
CA PRO A 76 -7.65 7.63 -5.30
C PRO A 76 -6.66 7.35 -4.20
N HIS A 77 -7.13 7.27 -2.95
CA HIS A 77 -6.18 7.38 -1.86
C HIS A 77 -6.83 6.96 -0.54
N CYS A 78 -6.08 6.22 0.24
CA CYS A 78 -6.41 5.96 1.64
C CYS A 78 -5.26 6.47 2.49
N SER A 79 -5.49 7.53 3.27
CA SER A 79 -4.43 8.12 4.08
C SER A 79 -3.92 7.18 5.17
N GLU A 80 -4.77 6.32 5.70
CA GLU A 80 -4.33 5.35 6.71
C GLU A 80 -3.36 4.34 6.14
N ALA A 81 -3.55 3.91 4.90
CA ALA A 81 -2.60 3.05 4.21
C ALA A 81 -1.36 3.83 3.80
N TRP A 82 -1.54 4.99 3.20
CA TRP A 82 -0.44 5.81 2.68
C TRP A 82 0.54 6.21 3.78
N ASP A 83 0.04 6.64 4.93
CA ASP A 83 0.88 7.04 6.05
C ASP A 83 1.76 5.89 6.55
N ALA A 84 1.29 4.67 6.43
CA ALA A 84 2.05 3.50 6.87
C ALA A 84 3.12 3.07 5.86
N ILE A 85 2.88 3.24 4.55
CA ILE A 85 3.74 2.63 3.52
C ILE A 85 4.60 3.63 2.75
N ALA A 86 4.26 4.93 2.78
CA ALA A 86 4.92 5.94 1.95
C ALA A 86 6.43 5.98 2.13
N ARG A 87 6.91 5.92 3.36
CA ARG A 87 8.35 5.99 3.65
C ARG A 87 9.13 4.84 3.01
N TYR A 88 8.52 3.66 2.93
CA TYR A 88 9.17 2.50 2.30
C TYR A 88 9.21 2.66 0.79
N ILE A 89 8.16 3.26 0.23
CA ILE A 89 8.10 3.54 -1.21
C ILE A 89 9.17 4.57 -1.59
N TYR A 90 9.28 5.66 -0.84
CA TYR A 90 10.32 6.68 -1.08
C TYR A 90 11.72 6.08 -1.00
N THR A 91 11.97 5.27 0.01
CA THR A 91 13.26 4.62 0.17
C THR A 91 13.58 3.71 -1.01
N GLY A 92 12.63 2.90 -1.43
CA GLY A 92 12.82 2.00 -2.57
C GLY A 92 13.09 2.75 -3.87
N LEU A 93 12.37 3.83 -4.12
CA LEU A 93 12.57 4.63 -5.33
C LEU A 93 13.94 5.29 -5.39
N GLN A 94 14.60 5.49 -4.24
CA GLN A 94 15.97 6.00 -4.17
C GLN A 94 17.02 4.91 -4.33
N GLY A 95 16.62 3.65 -4.45
CA GLY A 95 17.55 2.53 -4.52
C GLY A 95 18.08 2.07 -3.17
N GLY A 96 17.49 2.54 -2.08
CA GLY A 96 17.90 2.17 -0.74
C GLY A 96 17.37 0.81 -0.29
N SER A 97 17.99 0.27 0.75
CA SER A 97 17.48 -0.91 1.44
C SER A 97 16.24 -0.52 2.21
N ILE A 98 15.15 -1.25 2.02
CA ILE A 98 13.87 -0.90 2.66
C ILE A 98 13.88 -1.27 4.13
N MET A 99 14.20 -2.52 4.46
CA MET A 99 14.29 -2.95 5.87
C MET A 99 15.39 -4.01 6.06
N LYS A 100 16.60 -3.59 5.78
CA LYS A 100 17.76 -4.42 5.96
C LYS A 100 17.92 -4.80 7.44
N GLY A 101 18.17 -6.07 7.68
CA GLY A 101 18.38 -6.58 9.03
C GLY A 101 17.12 -7.06 9.72
N TRP A 102 15.96 -6.70 9.22
CA TRP A 102 14.68 -7.19 9.74
C TRP A 102 14.01 -8.17 8.78
N MET A 103 13.92 -7.80 7.49
CA MET A 103 13.36 -8.67 6.46
C MET A 103 14.45 -9.58 5.90
N LYS A 104 14.04 -10.76 5.41
CA LYS A 104 14.95 -11.68 4.73
C LYS A 104 15.58 -11.02 3.50
N GLU A 105 14.74 -10.27 2.76
CA GLU A 105 15.20 -9.51 1.58
C GLU A 105 15.24 -8.04 1.94
N GLU A 106 16.38 -7.41 1.78
CA GLU A 106 16.54 -6.00 2.17
C GLU A 106 15.72 -5.03 1.32
N ASN A 107 15.24 -5.48 0.17
CA ASN A 107 14.41 -4.67 -0.72
C ASN A 107 12.92 -4.78 -0.43
N THR A 108 12.53 -5.37 0.70
CA THR A 108 11.14 -5.70 1.02
C THR A 108 10.75 -5.21 2.41
N MET A 109 9.50 -4.82 2.58
CA MET A 109 8.89 -4.63 3.89
C MET A 109 7.45 -5.14 3.86
N ILE A 110 7.02 -5.70 4.97
CA ILE A 110 5.63 -6.05 5.23
C ILE A 110 5.09 -5.04 6.24
N ALA A 111 4.07 -4.30 5.85
CA ALA A 111 3.47 -3.26 6.68
C ALA A 111 1.95 -3.36 6.62
N CYS A 112 1.28 -2.63 7.47
CA CYS A 112 -0.19 -2.58 7.44
C CYS A 112 -0.67 -1.15 7.60
N CYS A 113 -1.94 -0.91 7.20
CA CYS A 113 -2.57 0.37 7.42
C CYS A 113 -2.76 0.64 8.91
N SER A 114 -3.16 1.86 9.25
CA SER A 114 -3.27 2.28 10.65
C SER A 114 -4.57 1.85 11.35
N ASP A 115 -5.53 1.25 10.64
CA ASP A 115 -6.76 0.76 11.28
C ASP A 115 -6.52 -0.57 11.96
N GLY A 116 -6.39 -0.55 13.27
CA GLY A 116 -6.13 -1.75 14.07
C GLY A 116 -7.28 -2.73 14.16
N THR A 117 -8.50 -2.34 13.76
CA THR A 117 -9.66 -3.23 13.83
C THR A 117 -9.84 -4.07 12.58
N ARG A 118 -9.33 -3.58 11.43
CA ARG A 118 -9.44 -4.28 10.15
C ARG A 118 -8.22 -4.03 9.26
N PRO A 119 -7.01 -4.41 9.72
CA PRO A 119 -5.79 -4.07 9.00
C PRO A 119 -5.69 -4.75 7.65
N VAL A 120 -5.18 -4.00 6.68
CA VAL A 120 -4.79 -4.50 5.37
C VAL A 120 -3.28 -4.62 5.35
N ILE A 121 -2.77 -5.77 4.94
CA ILE A 121 -1.34 -6.09 4.98
C ILE A 121 -0.75 -5.90 3.58
N PHE A 122 0.29 -5.10 3.50
CA PHE A 122 0.97 -4.76 2.25
C PHE A 122 2.38 -5.33 2.23
N LYS A 123 2.77 -5.83 1.07
CA LYS A 123 4.16 -6.13 0.74
C LYS A 123 4.68 -5.00 -0.12
N ILE A 124 5.73 -4.33 0.33
CA ILE A 124 6.39 -3.26 -0.41
C ILE A 124 7.74 -3.81 -0.87
N GLU A 125 8.00 -3.78 -2.18
CA GLU A 125 9.25 -4.30 -2.72
C GLU A 125 9.84 -3.39 -3.78
N ARG A 126 11.15 -3.16 -3.68
CA ARG A 126 11.91 -2.47 -4.71
C ARG A 126 12.23 -3.45 -5.82
N ILE A 127 12.03 -3.02 -7.04
CA ILE A 127 12.38 -3.78 -8.23
C ILE A 127 13.44 -2.98 -8.99
N ASP A 128 14.58 -3.63 -9.24
CA ASP A 128 15.69 -3.01 -9.94
C ASP A 128 15.64 -3.42 -11.41
N GLU A 129 15.68 -2.43 -12.30
CA GLU A 129 15.63 -2.66 -13.74
C GLU A 129 16.84 -2.06 -14.40
N GLU A 130 17.42 -2.78 -15.36
CA GLU A 130 18.44 -2.23 -16.23
C GLU A 130 17.84 -1.17 -17.15
N GLU A 131 18.59 -0.12 -17.39
CA GLU A 131 18.17 0.93 -18.32
C GLU A 131 18.40 0.53 -19.78
#